data_fb62f5bcd65a30f610c45a6afca337c2
#
_entry.id   fb62f5bcd65a30f610c45a6afca337c2
#
_cell.length_a   1.000
_cell.length_b   1.000
_cell.length_c   1.000
_cell.angle_alpha   90.00
_cell.angle_beta   90.00
_cell.angle_gamma   90.00
#
_symmetry.space_group_name_H-M   'P 1'
#
loop_
_entity.id
_entity.type
_entity.pdbx_description
1 polymer ?
#
loop_
_entity_poly.entity_id
_entity_poly.type
_entity_poly.pdbx_seq_one_letter_code
_entity_poly.pdbx_strand_id
1 'polypeptide(L)'
;MRCSRCQGAVLLLMNRRFLLPLVASAWLVANLRADEVAQAAEKAHSELWRRFIDAYGIMIDFADMDGKVSLPTPEECREGKPNALGWRAPIENGAMFNGLYMDSSVNRWKRTQAAADAEKARKLMQGLLLLNSISDVKGFVGRGVSTDGKSHYAMGSNDQTLPWFLGLWRYWQSGIATNAEKAKIAQHLVTTAEEIVRLGWKMPAEPPFGTRGSFEGFHFEEVSRKLFTMKALHAVTGAAKWQSMYLDELAKRGGEKNLSKREICEGGMVFWYSKTHNWTSCAAVGALRGLWEMESDAALKAEFAKGLAASAKLAAEALPLAQQWDNADTSPFEMNWRVMNADWKPQTTEKEAQELAMVQIKSFLKVAPRRGKETAFIREPTAAAWIVTLCPDATVLKAHTPEVEKVITRYDFTKLYYSQFFWVEMAWERLKNRS
;
A
#
# COMPACT_ATOMS: atom_id res chain seq x y z
N MET A 1 75.41 38.66 25.52
CA MET A 1 74.29 39.64 25.47
C MET A 1 73.04 38.92 25.06
N ARG A 2 72.09 38.86 25.99
CA ARG A 2 70.60 38.93 25.84
C ARG A 2 69.93 38.07 24.72
N CYS A 3 68.85 37.45 24.84
CA CYS A 3 67.77 37.40 25.85
C CYS A 3 66.75 36.38 25.38
N SER A 4 66.33 35.58 26.30
CA SER A 4 65.08 34.87 26.47
C SER A 4 63.90 35.25 25.57
N ARG A 5 63.14 34.25 25.14
CA ARG A 5 61.66 34.24 25.25
C ARG A 5 61.11 32.79 25.34
N CYS A 6 60.70 32.46 26.50
CA CYS A 6 59.74 31.37 26.75
C CYS A 6 58.39 31.77 26.19
N GLN A 7 57.77 30.92 25.34
CA GLN A 7 56.33 30.95 25.08
C GLN A 7 55.74 29.65 25.61
N GLY A 8 54.96 29.76 26.68
CA GLY A 8 54.25 28.68 27.30
C GLY A 8 53.11 28.19 26.40
N ALA A 9 53.12 26.94 26.08
CA ALA A 9 51.96 26.24 25.52
C ALA A 9 50.98 25.96 26.64
N VAL A 10 49.84 26.67 26.64
CA VAL A 10 48.68 26.32 27.47
C VAL A 10 48.00 25.11 26.84
N LEU A 11 48.27 23.91 27.42
CA LEU A 11 47.51 22.71 27.12
C LEU A 11 46.12 22.86 27.74
N LEU A 12 45.11 23.10 26.91
CA LEU A 12 43.69 22.95 27.28
C LEU A 12 43.43 21.48 27.48
N LEU A 13 43.53 21.01 28.70
CA LEU A 13 42.95 19.71 29.13
C LEU A 13 41.45 19.81 29.13
N MET A 14 40.83 19.55 27.97
CA MET A 14 39.38 19.32 27.89
C MET A 14 39.04 18.08 28.69
N ASN A 15 38.30 18.29 29.76
CA ASN A 15 37.88 17.32 30.74
C ASN A 15 37.05 16.20 30.09
N ARG A 16 37.64 15.02 29.80
CA ARG A 16 36.98 13.82 29.25
C ARG A 16 35.85 13.27 30.12
N ARG A 17 35.67 13.78 31.34
CA ARG A 17 34.66 13.30 32.31
C ARG A 17 33.23 13.78 32.04
N PHE A 18 33.01 14.80 31.18
CA PHE A 18 31.67 15.31 30.84
C PHE A 18 31.10 14.77 29.52
N LEU A 19 31.88 14.12 28.66
CA LEU A 19 31.39 13.55 27.38
C LEU A 19 30.76 12.16 27.57
N LEU A 20 31.16 11.37 28.51
CA LEU A 20 30.63 10.01 28.79
C LEU A 20 29.13 10.00 29.19
N PRO A 21 28.65 10.85 30.13
CA PRO A 21 27.23 10.83 30.49
C PRO A 21 26.30 11.34 29.39
N LEU A 22 26.73 12.27 28.55
CA LEU A 22 25.94 12.78 27.41
C LEU A 22 25.79 11.73 26.31
N VAL A 23 26.80 10.95 26.01
CA VAL A 23 26.74 9.88 25.02
C VAL A 23 25.88 8.71 25.55
N ALA A 24 26.02 8.37 26.82
CA ALA A 24 25.22 7.31 27.46
C ALA A 24 23.72 7.70 27.53
N SER A 25 23.41 8.95 27.86
CA SER A 25 22.01 9.44 27.87
C SER A 25 21.40 9.49 26.46
N ALA A 26 22.12 9.93 25.47
CA ALA A 26 21.65 9.95 24.07
C ALA A 26 21.42 8.51 23.54
N TRP A 27 22.30 7.57 23.89
CA TRP A 27 22.15 6.16 23.52
C TRP A 27 20.95 5.51 24.23
N LEU A 28 20.72 5.79 25.50
CA LEU A 28 19.56 5.31 26.26
C LEU A 28 18.25 5.84 25.68
N VAL A 29 18.17 7.13 25.37
CA VAL A 29 16.98 7.74 24.75
C VAL A 29 16.70 7.17 23.37
N ALA A 30 17.74 6.92 22.56
CA ALA A 30 17.59 6.31 21.25
C ALA A 30 17.06 4.86 21.34
N ASN A 31 17.52 4.06 22.30
CA ASN A 31 17.03 2.71 22.51
C ASN A 31 15.57 2.69 23.03
N LEU A 32 15.22 3.55 23.98
CA LEU A 32 13.85 3.66 24.48
C LEU A 32 12.87 4.03 23.36
N ARG A 33 13.26 4.94 22.48
CA ARG A 33 12.44 5.33 21.32
C ARG A 33 12.31 4.18 20.30
N ALA A 34 13.39 3.44 20.03
CA ALA A 34 13.35 2.29 19.14
C ALA A 34 12.42 1.18 19.66
N ASP A 35 12.39 0.96 20.98
CA ASP A 35 11.49 0.02 21.64
C ASP A 35 10.03 0.49 21.55
N GLU A 36 9.75 1.77 21.72
CA GLU A 36 8.41 2.35 21.59
C GLU A 36 7.86 2.16 20.17
N VAL A 37 8.66 2.44 19.14
CA VAL A 37 8.27 2.27 17.74
C VAL A 37 8.00 0.79 17.43
N ALA A 38 8.84 -0.12 17.94
CA ALA A 38 8.66 -1.57 17.80
C ALA A 38 7.35 -2.04 18.46
N GLN A 39 7.06 -1.58 19.68
CA GLN A 39 5.82 -1.91 20.38
C GLN A 39 4.58 -1.38 19.68
N ALA A 40 4.64 -0.17 19.12
CA ALA A 40 3.54 0.40 18.37
C ALA A 40 3.25 -0.41 17.09
N ALA A 41 4.28 -0.80 16.34
CA ALA A 41 4.13 -1.66 15.17
C ALA A 41 3.56 -3.05 15.51
N GLU A 42 3.97 -3.64 16.64
CA GLU A 42 3.45 -4.93 17.11
C GLU A 42 1.97 -4.82 17.54
N LYS A 43 1.57 -3.72 18.18
CA LYS A 43 0.16 -3.44 18.50
C LYS A 43 -0.67 -3.30 17.23
N ALA A 44 -0.16 -2.57 16.22
CA ALA A 44 -0.83 -2.45 14.93
C ALA A 44 -1.01 -3.83 14.27
N HIS A 45 0.06 -4.64 14.21
CA HIS A 45 -0.01 -6.02 13.72
C HIS A 45 -1.07 -6.85 14.44
N SER A 46 -1.05 -6.84 15.76
CA SER A 46 -1.97 -7.62 16.59
C SER A 46 -3.43 -7.23 16.34
N GLU A 47 -3.74 -5.91 16.25
CA GLU A 47 -5.07 -5.42 15.97
C GLU A 47 -5.54 -5.72 14.54
N LEU A 48 -4.66 -5.65 13.53
CA LEU A 48 -4.98 -6.04 12.17
C LEU A 48 -5.41 -7.50 12.09
N TRP A 49 -4.64 -8.40 12.67
CA TRP A 49 -4.94 -9.83 12.65
C TRP A 49 -6.12 -10.22 13.54
N ARG A 50 -6.38 -9.48 14.59
CA ARG A 50 -7.52 -9.72 15.50
C ARG A 50 -8.86 -9.33 14.87
N ARG A 51 -8.89 -8.22 14.11
CA ARG A 51 -10.16 -7.60 13.67
C ARG A 51 -10.39 -7.53 12.18
N PHE A 52 -9.34 -7.47 11.38
CA PHE A 52 -9.47 -7.06 9.98
C PHE A 52 -9.09 -8.12 8.96
N ILE A 53 -8.48 -9.23 9.37
CA ILE A 53 -8.24 -10.35 8.45
C ILE A 53 -9.35 -11.37 8.66
N ASP A 54 -10.19 -11.54 7.63
CA ASP A 54 -11.34 -12.44 7.67
C ASP A 54 -10.95 -13.93 7.63
N ALA A 55 -11.97 -14.81 7.65
CA ALA A 55 -11.77 -16.25 7.60
C ALA A 55 -11.06 -16.71 6.32
N TYR A 56 -11.24 -15.98 5.22
CA TYR A 56 -10.68 -16.28 3.90
C TYR A 56 -9.27 -15.68 3.68
N GLY A 57 -8.73 -14.96 4.67
CA GLY A 57 -7.44 -14.29 4.55
C GLY A 57 -7.51 -12.99 3.75
N ILE A 58 -8.65 -12.35 3.73
CA ILE A 58 -8.87 -11.07 3.04
C ILE A 58 -8.99 -9.96 4.09
N MET A 59 -8.28 -8.86 3.90
CA MET A 59 -8.39 -7.69 4.76
C MET A 59 -9.68 -6.93 4.44
N ILE A 60 -10.52 -6.74 5.45
CA ILE A 60 -11.72 -5.91 5.37
C ILE A 60 -11.40 -4.45 5.67
N ASP A 61 -12.22 -3.54 5.14
CA ASP A 61 -11.99 -2.11 5.25
C ASP A 61 -12.20 -1.58 6.67
N PHE A 62 -13.26 -2.06 7.35
CA PHE A 62 -13.60 -1.61 8.70
C PHE A 62 -14.32 -2.69 9.51
N ALA A 63 -14.15 -2.64 10.82
CA ALA A 63 -14.82 -3.46 11.83
C ALA A 63 -15.08 -2.64 13.09
N ASP A 64 -15.97 -3.11 13.97
CA ASP A 64 -16.09 -2.55 15.31
C ASP A 64 -14.91 -2.93 16.22
N MET A 65 -14.93 -2.45 17.47
CA MET A 65 -13.83 -2.68 18.41
C MET A 65 -13.70 -4.16 18.84
N ASP A 66 -14.77 -4.94 18.70
CA ASP A 66 -14.79 -6.37 18.98
C ASP A 66 -14.41 -7.21 17.74
N GLY A 67 -14.26 -6.59 16.59
CA GLY A 67 -13.98 -7.25 15.31
C GLY A 67 -15.24 -7.68 14.56
N LYS A 68 -16.43 -7.29 15.01
CA LYS A 68 -17.66 -7.56 14.29
C LYS A 68 -17.76 -6.69 13.05
N VAL A 69 -18.23 -7.30 11.97
CA VAL A 69 -18.44 -6.63 10.68
C VAL A 69 -19.76 -7.09 10.08
N SER A 70 -20.52 -6.14 9.55
CA SER A 70 -21.75 -6.43 8.80
C SER A 70 -21.40 -6.56 7.32
N LEU A 71 -20.97 -7.75 6.91
CA LEU A 71 -20.67 -8.06 5.50
C LEU A 71 -21.93 -7.91 4.63
N PRO A 72 -21.80 -7.56 3.34
CA PRO A 72 -22.91 -7.61 2.41
C PRO A 72 -23.41 -9.06 2.24
N THR A 73 -24.70 -9.21 2.00
CA THR A 73 -25.29 -10.50 1.63
C THR A 73 -25.03 -10.81 0.15
N PRO A 74 -25.17 -12.08 -0.29
CA PRO A 74 -25.11 -12.42 -1.71
C PRO A 74 -26.07 -11.61 -2.58
N GLU A 75 -27.27 -11.30 -2.06
CA GLU A 75 -28.27 -10.45 -2.68
C GLU A 75 -27.77 -9.04 -2.90
N GLU A 76 -27.24 -8.41 -1.84
CA GLU A 76 -26.70 -7.04 -1.88
C GLU A 76 -25.54 -6.90 -2.86
N CYS A 77 -24.67 -7.91 -2.95
CA CYS A 77 -23.61 -7.95 -3.96
C CYS A 77 -24.19 -8.02 -5.38
N ARG A 78 -25.16 -8.91 -5.63
CA ARG A 78 -25.80 -9.09 -6.94
C ARG A 78 -26.56 -7.83 -7.40
N GLU A 79 -27.23 -7.16 -6.46
CA GLU A 79 -27.97 -5.94 -6.72
C GLU A 79 -27.06 -4.70 -6.81
N GLY A 80 -25.80 -4.81 -6.45
CA GLY A 80 -24.87 -3.68 -6.39
C GLY A 80 -25.24 -2.67 -5.28
N LYS A 81 -25.53 -3.16 -4.06
CA LYS A 81 -25.82 -2.33 -2.89
C LYS A 81 -24.60 -2.22 -1.97
N PRO A 82 -24.25 -1.01 -1.51
CA PRO A 82 -24.93 0.27 -1.68
C PRO A 82 -24.74 0.86 -3.09
N ASN A 83 -23.70 0.47 -3.79
CA ASN A 83 -23.43 0.78 -5.20
C ASN A 83 -22.60 -0.36 -5.82
N ALA A 84 -22.64 -0.51 -7.13
CA ALA A 84 -21.98 -1.61 -7.84
C ALA A 84 -20.43 -1.58 -7.75
N LEU A 85 -19.85 -0.47 -7.27
CA LEU A 85 -18.42 -0.37 -6.95
C LEU A 85 -18.08 -0.99 -5.59
N GLY A 86 -19.07 -1.23 -4.73
CA GLY A 86 -18.86 -1.64 -3.34
C GLY A 86 -18.24 -0.55 -2.47
N TRP A 87 -18.24 0.72 -2.91
CA TRP A 87 -17.63 1.79 -2.14
C TRP A 87 -18.36 2.03 -0.82
N ARG A 88 -17.58 2.12 0.25
CA ARG A 88 -18.00 2.25 1.65
C ARG A 88 -18.64 1.01 2.26
N ALA A 89 -18.73 -0.11 1.52
CA ALA A 89 -18.98 -1.43 2.12
C ALA A 89 -17.70 -1.96 2.78
N PRO A 90 -17.80 -2.90 3.73
CA PRO A 90 -16.62 -3.42 4.45
C PRO A 90 -15.68 -4.29 3.60
N ILE A 91 -16.05 -4.60 2.36
CA ILE A 91 -15.26 -5.38 1.39
C ILE A 91 -14.83 -4.53 0.18
N GLU A 92 -14.61 -3.23 0.40
CA GLU A 92 -14.29 -2.28 -0.67
C GLU A 92 -12.90 -2.50 -1.28
N ASN A 93 -11.88 -2.85 -0.47
CA ASN A 93 -10.48 -2.78 -0.89
C ASN A 93 -9.65 -4.03 -0.62
N GLY A 94 -10.24 -5.20 -0.44
CA GLY A 94 -9.53 -6.40 0.01
C GLY A 94 -8.33 -6.80 -0.86
N ALA A 95 -8.45 -6.81 -2.19
CA ALA A 95 -7.32 -7.13 -3.06
C ALA A 95 -6.22 -6.06 -3.00
N MET A 96 -6.59 -4.78 -2.89
CA MET A 96 -5.64 -3.68 -2.71
C MET A 96 -4.88 -3.83 -1.39
N PHE A 97 -5.60 -3.98 -0.29
CA PHE A 97 -5.00 -4.03 1.04
C PHE A 97 -4.16 -5.28 1.24
N ASN A 98 -4.67 -6.47 0.88
CA ASN A 98 -3.87 -7.70 0.94
C ASN A 98 -2.61 -7.63 0.10
N GLY A 99 -2.75 -7.12 -1.13
CA GLY A 99 -1.63 -7.03 -2.06
C GLY A 99 -0.51 -6.13 -1.54
N LEU A 100 -0.86 -4.97 -0.96
CA LEU A 100 0.10 -4.06 -0.35
C LEU A 100 0.67 -4.64 0.95
N TYR A 101 -0.20 -5.14 1.84
CA TYR A 101 0.21 -5.66 3.15
C TYR A 101 1.07 -6.93 3.06
N MET A 102 1.04 -7.65 1.93
CA MET A 102 1.96 -8.75 1.67
C MET A 102 3.44 -8.33 1.79
N ASP A 103 3.76 -7.08 1.45
CA ASP A 103 5.12 -6.55 1.64
C ASP A 103 5.55 -6.57 3.11
N SER A 104 4.67 -6.15 4.02
CA SER A 104 4.92 -6.23 5.48
C SER A 104 5.05 -7.68 5.95
N SER A 105 4.10 -8.54 5.56
CA SER A 105 4.07 -9.93 6.02
C SER A 105 5.32 -10.71 5.61
N VAL A 106 5.82 -10.49 4.38
CA VAL A 106 7.07 -11.10 3.90
C VAL A 106 8.28 -10.52 4.64
N ASN A 107 8.34 -9.20 4.84
CA ASN A 107 9.44 -8.57 5.56
C ASN A 107 9.47 -8.98 7.04
N ARG A 108 8.30 -9.09 7.68
CA ARG A 108 8.18 -9.62 9.04
C ARG A 108 8.74 -11.04 9.15
N TRP A 109 8.33 -11.94 8.26
CA TRP A 109 8.87 -13.29 8.23
C TRP A 109 10.40 -13.30 8.00
N LYS A 110 10.92 -12.49 7.10
CA LYS A 110 12.37 -12.38 6.87
C LYS A 110 13.12 -11.97 8.15
N ARG A 111 12.54 -11.10 8.96
CA ARG A 111 13.11 -10.63 10.22
C ARG A 111 12.98 -11.66 11.35
N THR A 112 11.81 -12.31 11.48
CA THR A 112 11.51 -13.19 12.62
C THR A 112 11.87 -14.65 12.36
N GLN A 113 11.85 -15.09 11.11
CA GLN A 113 11.95 -16.50 10.68
C GLN A 113 10.90 -17.41 11.36
N ALA A 114 9.85 -16.84 11.92
CA ALA A 114 8.81 -17.58 12.63
C ALA A 114 7.84 -18.26 11.65
N ALA A 115 7.55 -19.54 11.89
CA ALA A 115 6.58 -20.30 11.09
C ALA A 115 5.20 -19.65 11.09
N ALA A 116 4.76 -19.05 12.21
CA ALA A 116 3.49 -18.35 12.31
C ALA A 116 3.40 -17.13 11.37
N ASP A 117 4.50 -16.41 11.15
CA ASP A 117 4.52 -15.28 10.23
C ASP A 117 4.51 -15.76 8.76
N ALA A 118 5.15 -16.90 8.46
CA ALA A 118 5.04 -17.55 7.15
C ALA A 118 3.58 -17.98 6.86
N GLU A 119 2.89 -18.56 7.84
CA GLU A 119 1.47 -18.98 7.69
C GLU A 119 0.54 -17.77 7.49
N LYS A 120 0.79 -16.66 8.17
CA LYS A 120 0.07 -15.40 7.95
C LYS A 120 0.23 -14.91 6.49
N ALA A 121 1.47 -14.86 5.99
CA ALA A 121 1.72 -14.50 4.59
C ALA A 121 1.03 -15.46 3.61
N ARG A 122 1.05 -16.76 3.89
CA ARG A 122 0.34 -17.78 3.08
C ARG A 122 -1.16 -17.58 3.08
N LYS A 123 -1.76 -17.25 4.24
CA LYS A 123 -3.19 -16.96 4.34
C LYS A 123 -3.59 -15.75 3.50
N LEU A 124 -2.82 -14.66 3.51
CA LEU A 124 -3.06 -13.51 2.65
C LEU A 124 -2.92 -13.85 1.15
N MET A 125 -1.94 -14.65 0.78
CA MET A 125 -1.76 -15.14 -0.59
C MET A 125 -2.95 -15.97 -1.05
N GLN A 126 -3.49 -16.84 -0.20
CA GLN A 126 -4.70 -17.62 -0.50
C GLN A 126 -5.91 -16.72 -0.71
N GLY A 127 -6.07 -15.66 0.11
CA GLY A 127 -7.09 -14.63 -0.08
C GLY A 127 -6.96 -13.92 -1.43
N LEU A 128 -5.75 -13.54 -1.85
CA LEU A 128 -5.51 -12.95 -3.17
C LEU A 128 -5.87 -13.90 -4.31
N LEU A 129 -5.51 -15.19 -4.21
CA LEU A 129 -5.88 -16.18 -5.22
C LEU A 129 -7.40 -16.42 -5.27
N LEU A 130 -8.07 -16.43 -4.11
CA LEU A 130 -9.53 -16.53 -4.04
C LEU A 130 -10.19 -15.38 -4.81
N LEU A 131 -9.77 -14.13 -4.57
CA LEU A 131 -10.32 -12.94 -5.24
C LEU A 131 -10.16 -12.94 -6.77
N ASN A 132 -9.27 -13.74 -7.32
CA ASN A 132 -9.14 -13.95 -8.77
C ASN A 132 -9.83 -15.23 -9.27
N SER A 133 -10.52 -15.97 -8.37
CA SER A 133 -11.15 -17.26 -8.68
C SER A 133 -12.67 -17.26 -8.42
N ILE A 134 -13.24 -16.14 -7.96
CA ILE A 134 -14.64 -16.05 -7.56
C ILE A 134 -15.60 -15.77 -8.74
N SER A 135 -15.07 -15.35 -9.88
CA SER A 135 -15.83 -14.98 -11.09
C SER A 135 -15.47 -15.88 -12.27
N ASP A 136 -16.43 -16.14 -13.15
CA ASP A 136 -16.21 -16.81 -14.43
C ASP A 136 -15.59 -15.86 -15.49
N VAL A 137 -15.51 -14.56 -15.20
CA VAL A 137 -14.88 -13.57 -16.09
C VAL A 137 -13.36 -13.70 -15.99
N LYS A 138 -12.75 -14.13 -17.10
CA LYS A 138 -11.31 -14.36 -17.17
C LYS A 138 -10.53 -13.10 -16.76
N GLY A 139 -9.57 -13.25 -15.85
CA GLY A 139 -8.70 -12.16 -15.41
C GLY A 139 -9.36 -11.17 -14.43
N PHE A 140 -10.60 -11.40 -14.01
CA PHE A 140 -11.26 -10.60 -12.98
C PHE A 140 -10.52 -10.69 -11.64
N VAL A 141 -10.40 -9.55 -10.96
CA VAL A 141 -9.88 -9.47 -9.58
C VAL A 141 -10.93 -8.77 -8.72
N GLY A 142 -11.56 -9.53 -7.84
CA GLY A 142 -12.59 -9.02 -6.93
C GLY A 142 -12.03 -8.16 -5.82
N ARG A 143 -12.94 -7.42 -5.17
CA ARG A 143 -12.61 -6.52 -4.05
C ARG A 143 -12.63 -7.23 -2.70
N GLY A 144 -13.56 -8.17 -2.52
CA GLY A 144 -13.79 -8.95 -1.33
C GLY A 144 -14.93 -9.93 -1.56
N VAL A 145 -15.29 -10.70 -0.54
CA VAL A 145 -16.38 -11.67 -0.60
C VAL A 145 -17.46 -11.38 0.44
N SER A 146 -18.69 -11.73 0.12
CA SER A 146 -19.85 -11.59 1.01
C SER A 146 -19.88 -12.68 2.10
N THR A 147 -20.99 -12.75 2.83
CA THR A 147 -21.23 -13.73 3.91
C THR A 147 -21.11 -15.19 3.49
N ASP A 148 -21.25 -15.50 2.19
CA ASP A 148 -21.12 -16.86 1.64
C ASP A 148 -19.70 -17.23 1.20
N GLY A 149 -18.74 -16.28 1.31
CA GLY A 149 -17.36 -16.46 0.89
C GLY A 149 -17.13 -16.53 -0.62
N LYS A 150 -18.14 -16.19 -1.42
CA LYS A 150 -18.12 -16.32 -2.88
C LYS A 150 -18.72 -15.11 -3.60
N SER A 151 -19.92 -14.66 -3.20
CA SER A 151 -20.58 -13.53 -3.84
C SER A 151 -19.79 -12.24 -3.61
N HIS A 152 -19.77 -11.37 -4.63
CA HIS A 152 -18.91 -10.19 -4.69
C HIS A 152 -19.52 -9.12 -5.58
N TYR A 153 -18.94 -7.91 -5.55
CA TYR A 153 -19.33 -6.84 -6.46
C TYR A 153 -18.76 -7.05 -7.86
N ALA A 154 -19.55 -6.72 -8.87
CA ALA A 154 -19.25 -6.99 -10.27
C ALA A 154 -18.05 -6.22 -10.85
N MET A 155 -17.54 -5.20 -10.15
CA MET A 155 -16.44 -4.37 -10.60
C MET A 155 -15.22 -4.45 -9.69
N GLY A 156 -14.12 -5.03 -10.23
CA GLY A 156 -12.77 -4.82 -9.71
C GLY A 156 -12.26 -3.40 -9.99
N SER A 157 -11.00 -3.21 -10.22
CA SER A 157 -10.40 -1.97 -10.78
C SER A 157 -8.88 -2.11 -10.95
N ASN A 158 -8.27 -1.11 -11.58
CA ASN A 158 -6.82 -0.94 -11.60
C ASN A 158 -6.21 -0.86 -10.19
N ASP A 159 -6.92 -0.25 -9.22
CA ASP A 159 -6.46 -0.12 -7.83
C ASP A 159 -6.49 -1.46 -7.05
N GLN A 160 -7.33 -2.40 -7.47
CA GLN A 160 -7.34 -3.75 -6.92
C GLN A 160 -6.31 -4.63 -7.63
N THR A 161 -6.25 -4.53 -8.94
CA THR A 161 -5.49 -5.45 -9.80
C THR A 161 -3.97 -5.26 -9.67
N LEU A 162 -3.47 -4.01 -9.61
CA LEU A 162 -2.03 -3.82 -9.42
C LEU A 162 -1.52 -4.36 -8.07
N PRO A 163 -2.12 -4.01 -6.92
CA PRO A 163 -1.68 -4.57 -5.63
C PRO A 163 -1.79 -6.10 -5.59
N TRP A 164 -2.79 -6.68 -6.26
CA TRP A 164 -2.90 -8.12 -6.41
C TRP A 164 -1.65 -8.71 -7.13
N PHE A 165 -1.20 -8.12 -8.25
CA PHE A 165 0.05 -8.50 -8.91
C PHE A 165 1.26 -8.31 -7.99
N LEU A 166 1.34 -7.17 -7.31
CA LEU A 166 2.46 -6.81 -6.43
C LEU A 166 2.58 -7.79 -5.26
N GLY A 167 1.48 -8.09 -4.58
CA GLY A 167 1.45 -8.99 -3.44
C GLY A 167 1.79 -10.43 -3.81
N LEU A 168 1.22 -10.96 -4.90
CA LEU A 168 1.53 -12.31 -5.36
C LEU A 168 2.98 -12.45 -5.84
N TRP A 169 3.52 -11.45 -6.55
CA TRP A 169 4.94 -11.41 -6.91
C TRP A 169 5.82 -11.35 -5.67
N ARG A 170 5.48 -10.53 -4.66
CA ARG A 170 6.22 -10.40 -3.40
C ARG A 170 6.26 -11.72 -2.63
N TYR A 171 5.13 -12.43 -2.54
CA TYR A 171 5.08 -13.76 -1.93
C TYR A 171 5.86 -14.79 -2.74
N TRP A 172 5.73 -14.79 -4.07
CA TRP A 172 6.42 -15.72 -4.98
C TRP A 172 7.94 -15.70 -4.80
N GLN A 173 8.54 -14.52 -4.63
CA GLN A 173 9.98 -14.36 -4.45
C GLN A 173 10.46 -14.46 -2.99
N SER A 174 9.56 -14.56 -2.00
CA SER A 174 9.88 -14.39 -0.58
C SER A 174 10.77 -15.47 0.02
N GLY A 175 10.79 -16.68 -0.54
CA GLY A 175 11.35 -17.89 0.07
C GLY A 175 10.33 -18.68 0.91
N ILE A 176 9.16 -18.13 1.21
CA ILE A 176 8.04 -18.85 1.87
C ILE A 176 7.36 -19.79 0.87
N ALA A 177 7.21 -19.35 -0.38
CA ALA A 177 6.44 -20.03 -1.40
C ALA A 177 7.06 -21.37 -1.79
N THR A 178 6.27 -22.44 -1.71
CA THR A 178 6.61 -23.76 -2.25
C THR A 178 6.61 -23.74 -3.78
N ASN A 179 7.22 -24.72 -4.43
CA ASN A 179 7.21 -24.83 -5.90
C ASN A 179 5.78 -24.95 -6.46
N ALA A 180 4.89 -25.65 -5.78
CA ALA A 180 3.48 -25.76 -6.17
C ALA A 180 2.75 -24.40 -6.08
N GLU A 181 2.96 -23.66 -5.00
CA GLU A 181 2.41 -22.29 -4.84
C GLU A 181 2.97 -21.36 -5.92
N LYS A 182 4.27 -21.41 -6.19
CA LYS A 182 4.90 -20.62 -7.26
C LYS A 182 4.31 -20.91 -8.63
N ALA A 183 4.09 -22.18 -8.97
CA ALA A 183 3.47 -22.57 -10.23
C ALA A 183 2.01 -22.06 -10.34
N LYS A 184 1.22 -22.20 -9.26
CA LYS A 184 -0.15 -21.72 -9.20
C LYS A 184 -0.20 -20.20 -9.34
N ILE A 185 0.62 -19.46 -8.61
CA ILE A 185 0.71 -17.98 -8.70
C ILE A 185 1.09 -17.57 -10.13
N ALA A 186 2.11 -18.19 -10.73
CA ALA A 186 2.52 -17.88 -12.10
C ALA A 186 1.37 -18.06 -13.10
N GLN A 187 0.59 -19.13 -12.97
CA GLN A 187 -0.59 -19.38 -13.82
C GLN A 187 -1.61 -18.26 -13.69
N HIS A 188 -1.99 -17.87 -12.46
CA HIS A 188 -2.95 -16.79 -12.22
C HIS A 188 -2.46 -15.45 -12.77
N LEU A 189 -1.20 -15.07 -12.50
CA LEU A 189 -0.60 -13.84 -12.99
C LEU A 189 -0.61 -13.78 -14.53
N VAL A 190 -0.19 -14.86 -15.20
CA VAL A 190 -0.15 -14.94 -16.68
C VAL A 190 -1.57 -14.85 -17.25
N THR A 191 -2.50 -15.66 -16.74
CA THR A 191 -3.89 -15.68 -17.24
C THR A 191 -4.55 -14.31 -17.14
N THR A 192 -4.37 -13.63 -16.00
CA THR A 192 -4.91 -12.29 -15.77
C THR A 192 -4.27 -11.25 -16.69
N ALA A 193 -2.94 -11.28 -16.82
CA ALA A 193 -2.22 -10.33 -17.67
C ALA A 193 -2.55 -10.50 -19.15
N GLU A 194 -2.66 -11.73 -19.65
CA GLU A 194 -3.04 -11.99 -21.05
C GLU A 194 -4.43 -11.46 -21.36
N GLU A 195 -5.37 -11.57 -20.42
CA GLU A 195 -6.71 -11.01 -20.59
C GLU A 195 -6.69 -9.49 -20.57
N ILE A 196 -5.96 -8.87 -19.64
CA ILE A 196 -5.79 -7.41 -19.58
C ILE A 196 -5.16 -6.88 -20.87
N VAL A 197 -4.14 -7.55 -21.40
CA VAL A 197 -3.53 -7.19 -22.71
C VAL A 197 -4.54 -7.31 -23.84
N ARG A 198 -5.33 -8.39 -23.88
CA ARG A 198 -6.41 -8.57 -24.87
C ARG A 198 -7.45 -7.46 -24.83
N LEU A 199 -7.73 -6.93 -23.65
CA LEU A 199 -8.67 -5.80 -23.42
C LEU A 199 -8.02 -4.41 -23.57
N GLY A 200 -6.79 -4.32 -24.12
CA GLY A 200 -6.09 -3.04 -24.29
C GLY A 200 -5.70 -2.39 -22.95
N TRP A 201 -5.23 -3.20 -22.02
CA TRP A 201 -4.82 -2.82 -20.67
C TRP A 201 -5.95 -2.29 -19.77
N LYS A 202 -7.21 -2.65 -20.07
CA LYS A 202 -8.38 -2.41 -19.22
C LYS A 202 -8.62 -3.60 -18.30
N MET A 203 -9.08 -3.33 -17.07
CA MET A 203 -9.38 -4.39 -16.11
C MET A 203 -10.75 -5.00 -16.40
N PRO A 204 -10.86 -6.34 -16.45
CA PRO A 204 -12.14 -7.01 -16.63
C PRO A 204 -13.11 -6.69 -15.50
N ALA A 205 -14.39 -6.59 -15.83
CA ALA A 205 -15.52 -6.50 -14.90
C ALA A 205 -16.64 -7.42 -15.40
N GLU A 206 -17.52 -7.80 -14.50
CA GLU A 206 -18.67 -8.66 -14.85
C GLU A 206 -19.74 -7.88 -15.61
N PRO A 207 -20.59 -8.57 -16.38
CA PRO A 207 -21.77 -7.94 -16.98
C PRO A 207 -22.66 -7.25 -15.93
N PRO A 208 -23.24 -6.09 -16.25
CA PRO A 208 -23.21 -5.42 -17.55
C PRO A 208 -22.02 -4.48 -17.77
N PHE A 209 -21.05 -4.38 -16.86
CA PHE A 209 -20.02 -3.34 -16.85
C PHE A 209 -18.85 -3.59 -17.83
N GLY A 210 -18.49 -4.85 -18.08
CA GLY A 210 -17.46 -5.26 -19.03
C GLY A 210 -16.02 -4.95 -18.62
N THR A 211 -15.66 -3.70 -18.38
CA THR A 211 -14.32 -3.29 -17.90
C THR A 211 -14.42 -2.13 -16.93
N ARG A 212 -13.39 -1.99 -16.02
CA ARG A 212 -13.27 -0.85 -15.11
C ARG A 212 -11.83 -0.50 -14.79
N GLY A 213 -11.44 0.72 -15.13
CA GLY A 213 -10.07 1.21 -14.94
C GLY A 213 -9.09 0.68 -15.98
N SER A 214 -7.90 1.25 -16.06
CA SER A 214 -6.89 0.93 -17.07
C SER A 214 -5.48 1.09 -16.50
N PHE A 215 -4.51 0.37 -17.12
CA PHE A 215 -3.07 0.64 -16.97
C PHE A 215 -2.52 1.39 -18.19
N GLU A 216 -3.38 1.79 -19.13
CA GLU A 216 -2.97 2.57 -20.30
C GLU A 216 -2.97 4.05 -19.98
N GLY A 217 -1.91 4.77 -20.35
CA GLY A 217 -1.78 6.20 -20.14
C GLY A 217 -0.33 6.64 -19.94
N PHE A 218 -0.17 7.94 -19.60
CA PHE A 218 1.10 8.61 -19.38
C PHE A 218 1.15 9.37 -18.05
N HIS A 219 0.32 8.98 -17.09
CA HIS A 219 0.48 9.41 -15.71
C HIS A 219 1.32 8.40 -14.93
N PHE A 220 1.98 8.85 -13.88
CA PHE A 220 2.88 8.03 -13.08
C PHE A 220 2.23 6.71 -12.61
N GLU A 221 0.98 6.78 -12.15
CA GLU A 221 0.26 5.60 -11.66
C GLU A 221 0.05 4.55 -12.75
N GLU A 222 -0.37 4.96 -13.94
CA GLU A 222 -0.62 4.06 -15.06
C GLU A 222 0.70 3.46 -15.57
N VAL A 223 1.72 4.32 -15.72
CA VAL A 223 3.02 3.93 -16.23
C VAL A 223 3.70 2.90 -15.32
N SER A 224 3.81 3.18 -14.02
CA SER A 224 4.47 2.28 -13.09
C SER A 224 3.73 0.95 -12.93
N ARG A 225 2.39 0.97 -12.94
CA ARG A 225 1.53 -0.23 -12.91
C ARG A 225 1.78 -1.14 -14.10
N LYS A 226 1.77 -0.58 -15.30
CA LYS A 226 1.95 -1.33 -16.55
C LYS A 226 3.35 -1.93 -16.65
N LEU A 227 4.38 -1.12 -16.43
CA LEU A 227 5.78 -1.56 -16.48
C LEU A 227 6.08 -2.63 -15.43
N PHE A 228 5.60 -2.46 -14.19
CA PHE A 228 5.76 -3.46 -13.14
C PHE A 228 5.14 -4.79 -13.52
N THR A 229 3.90 -4.78 -14.04
CA THR A 229 3.19 -6.00 -14.42
C THR A 229 4.01 -6.80 -15.44
N MET A 230 4.53 -6.16 -16.49
CA MET A 230 5.35 -6.84 -17.49
C MET A 230 6.68 -7.35 -16.92
N LYS A 231 7.39 -6.55 -16.12
CA LYS A 231 8.66 -6.94 -15.50
C LYS A 231 8.49 -8.10 -14.52
N ALA A 232 7.43 -8.06 -13.69
CA ALA A 232 7.10 -9.13 -12.75
C ALA A 232 6.76 -10.44 -13.47
N LEU A 233 6.00 -10.38 -14.57
CA LEU A 233 5.69 -11.55 -15.40
C LEU A 233 6.95 -12.15 -16.03
N HIS A 234 7.86 -11.33 -16.53
CA HIS A 234 9.15 -11.83 -17.00
C HIS A 234 9.93 -12.52 -15.88
N ALA A 235 10.01 -11.92 -14.71
CA ALA A 235 10.71 -12.47 -13.55
C ALA A 235 10.11 -13.82 -13.09
N VAL A 236 8.78 -13.96 -13.15
CA VAL A 236 8.07 -15.17 -12.69
C VAL A 236 8.11 -16.29 -13.72
N THR A 237 8.09 -15.96 -15.03
CA THR A 237 7.94 -16.95 -16.12
C THR A 237 9.19 -17.21 -16.93
N GLY A 238 10.15 -16.28 -16.95
CA GLY A 238 11.28 -16.27 -17.88
C GLY A 238 10.89 -16.00 -19.34
N ALA A 239 9.60 -15.74 -19.64
CA ALA A 239 9.13 -15.60 -21.02
C ALA A 239 9.60 -14.28 -21.66
N ALA A 240 10.35 -14.39 -22.77
CA ALA A 240 10.95 -13.25 -23.46
C ALA A 240 9.93 -12.20 -23.93
N LYS A 241 8.68 -12.61 -24.25
CA LYS A 241 7.62 -11.70 -24.69
C LYS A 241 7.39 -10.54 -23.68
N TRP A 242 7.42 -10.84 -22.39
CA TRP A 242 7.17 -9.83 -21.36
C TRP A 242 8.32 -8.83 -21.22
N GLN A 243 9.55 -9.31 -21.39
CA GLN A 243 10.73 -8.43 -21.42
C GLN A 243 10.73 -7.53 -22.67
N SER A 244 10.39 -8.05 -23.84
CA SER A 244 10.26 -7.24 -25.05
C SER A 244 9.20 -6.17 -24.90
N MET A 245 7.99 -6.53 -24.44
CA MET A 245 6.91 -5.56 -24.18
C MET A 245 7.32 -4.50 -23.18
N TYR A 246 8.05 -4.86 -22.12
CA TYR A 246 8.56 -3.93 -21.12
C TYR A 246 9.52 -2.90 -21.73
N LEU A 247 10.49 -3.33 -22.51
CA LEU A 247 11.47 -2.45 -23.16
C LEU A 247 10.82 -1.51 -24.17
N ASP A 248 9.90 -2.03 -24.98
CA ASP A 248 9.14 -1.24 -25.95
C ASP A 248 8.29 -0.17 -25.23
N GLU A 249 7.68 -0.54 -24.12
CA GLU A 249 6.80 0.36 -23.36
C GLU A 249 7.59 1.46 -22.67
N LEU A 250 8.79 1.18 -22.13
CA LEU A 250 9.68 2.18 -21.53
C LEU A 250 10.01 3.34 -22.48
N ALA A 251 10.19 3.03 -23.77
CA ALA A 251 10.56 4.01 -24.78
C ALA A 251 9.38 4.86 -25.31
N LYS A 252 8.13 4.41 -25.09
CA LYS A 252 6.95 5.13 -25.58
C LYS A 252 6.82 6.50 -24.95
N ARG A 253 6.57 7.48 -25.79
CA ARG A 253 6.42 8.90 -25.39
C ARG A 253 4.97 9.34 -25.55
N GLY A 254 4.52 10.26 -24.67
CA GLY A 254 3.17 10.81 -24.75
C GLY A 254 2.83 11.70 -23.56
N GLY A 255 1.53 11.94 -23.38
CA GLY A 255 1.00 12.89 -22.40
C GLY A 255 1.27 14.34 -22.82
N GLU A 256 0.83 15.28 -22.01
CA GLU A 256 0.96 16.73 -22.31
C GLU A 256 2.42 17.20 -22.47
N LYS A 257 3.34 16.59 -21.69
CA LYS A 257 4.77 16.95 -21.71
C LYS A 257 5.58 16.10 -22.70
N ASN A 258 4.95 15.20 -23.44
CA ASN A 258 5.60 14.27 -24.36
C ASN A 258 6.81 13.54 -23.73
N LEU A 259 6.68 13.08 -22.48
CA LEU A 259 7.72 12.33 -21.79
C LEU A 259 7.68 10.85 -22.18
N SER A 260 8.83 10.18 -22.19
CA SER A 260 8.86 8.72 -22.21
C SER A 260 8.38 8.14 -20.89
N LYS A 261 7.89 6.90 -20.90
CA LYS A 261 7.49 6.22 -19.65
C LYS A 261 8.67 6.03 -18.69
N ARG A 262 9.88 5.93 -19.21
CA ARG A 262 11.12 5.95 -18.44
C ARG A 262 11.31 7.28 -17.70
N GLU A 263 11.18 8.44 -18.39
CA GLU A 263 11.27 9.78 -17.79
C GLU A 263 10.15 10.03 -16.76
N ILE A 264 8.96 9.49 -16.98
CA ILE A 264 7.86 9.56 -16.01
C ILE A 264 8.20 8.80 -14.73
N CYS A 265 8.79 7.60 -14.82
CA CYS A 265 9.27 6.84 -13.67
C CYS A 265 10.41 7.57 -12.94
N GLU A 266 11.34 8.20 -13.64
CA GLU A 266 12.40 9.01 -13.05
C GLU A 266 11.87 10.23 -12.29
N GLY A 267 10.78 10.83 -12.77
CA GLY A 267 10.10 11.95 -12.11
C GLY A 267 9.38 11.58 -10.82
N GLY A 268 8.95 10.33 -10.70
CA GLY A 268 8.24 9.82 -9.52
C GLY A 268 6.78 10.25 -9.40
N MET A 269 6.22 10.06 -8.22
CA MET A 269 4.83 10.31 -7.89
C MET A 269 4.43 11.78 -8.07
N VAL A 270 3.22 12.00 -8.56
CA VAL A 270 2.54 13.31 -8.62
C VAL A 270 1.14 13.19 -8.01
N PHE A 271 0.61 14.30 -7.48
CA PHE A 271 -0.75 14.31 -6.96
C PHE A 271 -1.76 14.78 -8.03
N TRP A 272 -2.73 13.94 -8.34
CA TRP A 272 -3.78 14.26 -9.31
C TRP A 272 -4.90 15.13 -8.73
N TYR A 273 -5.28 14.83 -7.47
CA TYR A 273 -6.48 15.39 -6.85
C TYR A 273 -6.14 16.40 -5.78
N SER A 274 -5.16 16.09 -4.93
CA SER A 274 -4.71 16.95 -3.84
C SER A 274 -3.28 16.64 -3.46
N LYS A 275 -2.63 17.58 -2.75
CA LYS A 275 -1.26 17.43 -2.22
C LYS A 275 -1.09 16.33 -1.17
N THR A 276 -2.17 15.71 -0.70
CA THR A 276 -2.15 14.71 0.37
C THR A 276 -2.71 13.36 -0.07
N HIS A 277 -2.93 13.14 -1.36
CA HIS A 277 -3.61 11.94 -1.87
C HIS A 277 -2.66 10.73 -2.01
N ASN A 278 -1.91 10.41 -0.95
CA ASN A 278 -0.90 9.35 -0.96
C ASN A 278 -1.49 7.95 -1.13
N TRP A 279 -2.67 7.70 -0.58
CA TRP A 279 -3.27 6.38 -0.61
C TRP A 279 -3.60 5.87 -2.03
N THR A 280 -3.88 6.75 -2.98
CA THR A 280 -4.12 6.36 -4.37
C THR A 280 -2.82 6.06 -5.11
N SER A 281 -1.75 6.81 -4.79
CA SER A 281 -0.45 6.69 -5.45
C SER A 281 0.47 5.65 -4.81
N CYS A 282 0.19 5.21 -3.57
CA CYS A 282 1.07 4.30 -2.82
C CYS A 282 1.34 2.98 -3.55
N ALA A 283 0.33 2.41 -4.19
CA ALA A 283 0.47 1.18 -4.96
C ALA A 283 1.39 1.37 -6.18
N ALA A 284 1.32 2.53 -6.84
CA ALA A 284 2.17 2.89 -7.96
C ALA A 284 3.63 3.09 -7.54
N VAL A 285 3.87 3.70 -6.37
CA VAL A 285 5.23 3.81 -5.80
C VAL A 285 5.74 2.44 -5.37
N GLY A 286 4.88 1.57 -4.82
CA GLY A 286 5.21 0.16 -4.55
C GLY A 286 5.61 -0.59 -5.81
N ALA A 287 4.92 -0.35 -6.94
CA ALA A 287 5.28 -0.89 -8.24
C ALA A 287 6.64 -0.38 -8.74
N LEU A 288 6.91 0.93 -8.62
CA LEU A 288 8.21 1.52 -8.96
C LEU A 288 9.33 0.92 -8.09
N ARG A 289 9.08 0.67 -6.80
CA ARG A 289 10.03 -0.04 -5.92
C ARG A 289 10.27 -1.47 -6.39
N GLY A 290 9.23 -2.19 -6.79
CA GLY A 290 9.36 -3.52 -7.39
C GLY A 290 10.18 -3.51 -8.69
N LEU A 291 9.98 -2.52 -9.56
CA LEU A 291 10.80 -2.30 -10.74
C LEU A 291 12.27 -2.10 -10.37
N TRP A 292 12.56 -1.22 -9.41
CA TRP A 292 13.92 -0.97 -8.92
C TRP A 292 14.59 -2.26 -8.38
N GLU A 293 13.84 -3.07 -7.65
CA GLU A 293 14.35 -4.34 -7.09
C GLU A 293 14.68 -5.37 -8.18
N MET A 294 13.88 -5.43 -9.26
CA MET A 294 14.07 -6.38 -10.38
C MET A 294 15.02 -5.89 -11.46
N GLU A 295 15.39 -4.60 -11.46
CA GLU A 295 16.18 -4.04 -12.55
C GLU A 295 17.67 -4.40 -12.41
N SER A 296 18.26 -4.89 -13.50
CA SER A 296 19.68 -5.22 -13.61
C SER A 296 20.48 -4.16 -14.38
N ASP A 297 19.83 -3.34 -15.23
CA ASP A 297 20.48 -2.20 -15.87
C ASP A 297 20.75 -1.11 -14.83
N ALA A 298 22.02 -0.80 -14.61
CA ALA A 298 22.44 0.14 -13.56
C ALA A 298 21.96 1.57 -13.80
N ALA A 299 21.88 2.02 -15.08
CA ALA A 299 21.42 3.36 -15.41
C ALA A 299 19.90 3.49 -15.16
N LEU A 300 19.12 2.55 -15.65
CA LEU A 300 17.66 2.51 -15.44
C LEU A 300 17.31 2.36 -13.95
N LYS A 301 18.04 1.51 -13.23
CA LYS A 301 17.90 1.35 -11.78
C LYS A 301 18.17 2.65 -11.02
N ALA A 302 19.18 3.44 -11.43
CA ALA A 302 19.46 4.74 -10.86
C ALA A 302 18.33 5.76 -11.12
N GLU A 303 17.69 5.71 -12.29
CA GLU A 303 16.53 6.57 -12.61
C GLU A 303 15.31 6.20 -11.75
N PHE A 304 15.01 4.91 -11.60
CA PHE A 304 13.96 4.46 -10.67
C PHE A 304 14.24 4.89 -9.23
N ALA A 305 15.52 4.88 -8.79
CA ALA A 305 15.90 5.40 -7.49
C ALA A 305 15.61 6.89 -7.33
N LYS A 306 15.85 7.71 -8.38
CA LYS A 306 15.49 9.14 -8.38
C LYS A 306 13.97 9.32 -8.24
N GLY A 307 13.17 8.55 -8.99
CA GLY A 307 11.71 8.60 -8.89
C GLY A 307 11.20 8.20 -7.51
N LEU A 308 11.80 7.19 -6.88
CA LEU A 308 11.49 6.80 -5.50
C LEU A 308 11.87 7.90 -4.50
N ALA A 309 13.01 8.56 -4.69
CA ALA A 309 13.43 9.68 -3.84
C ALA A 309 12.52 10.90 -3.99
N ALA A 310 12.10 11.23 -5.21
CA ALA A 310 11.12 12.28 -5.48
C ALA A 310 9.77 11.98 -4.83
N SER A 311 9.28 10.74 -4.98
CA SER A 311 8.04 10.26 -4.36
C SER A 311 8.09 10.33 -2.83
N ALA A 312 9.22 9.94 -2.22
CA ALA A 312 9.40 10.00 -0.77
C ALA A 312 9.36 11.44 -0.24
N LYS A 313 10.01 12.38 -0.92
CA LYS A 313 9.99 13.81 -0.55
C LYS A 313 8.58 14.39 -0.62
N LEU A 314 7.85 14.09 -1.70
CA LEU A 314 6.48 14.56 -1.87
C LEU A 314 5.54 13.94 -0.82
N ALA A 315 5.65 12.65 -0.55
CA ALA A 315 4.85 11.95 0.46
C ALA A 315 5.12 12.51 1.87
N ALA A 316 6.36 12.86 2.18
CA ALA A 316 6.74 13.37 3.49
C ALA A 316 5.96 14.65 3.89
N GLU A 317 5.44 15.42 2.93
CA GLU A 317 4.59 16.59 3.19
C GLU A 317 3.30 16.22 3.94
N ALA A 318 2.83 14.97 3.87
CA ALA A 318 1.63 14.51 4.55
C ALA A 318 1.89 13.92 5.95
N LEU A 319 3.13 13.62 6.33
CA LEU A 319 3.45 13.02 7.65
C LEU A 319 2.92 13.87 8.84
N PRO A 320 3.00 15.22 8.82
CA PRO A 320 2.48 16.05 9.90
C PRO A 320 0.96 15.94 10.13
N LEU A 321 0.18 15.46 9.16
CA LEU A 321 -1.27 15.26 9.32
C LEU A 321 -1.59 14.30 10.48
N ALA A 322 -0.69 13.35 10.78
CA ALA A 322 -0.85 12.45 11.91
C ALA A 322 -1.03 13.16 13.26
N GLN A 323 -0.44 14.35 13.42
CA GLN A 323 -0.56 15.13 14.66
C GLN A 323 -1.95 15.71 14.89
N GLN A 324 -2.78 15.79 13.85
CA GLN A 324 -4.16 16.27 13.94
C GLN A 324 -5.14 15.20 14.42
N TRP A 325 -4.70 13.94 14.52
CA TRP A 325 -5.52 12.88 15.08
C TRP A 325 -5.63 13.00 16.60
N ASP A 326 -6.86 12.89 17.12
CA ASP A 326 -7.15 12.81 18.55
C ASP A 326 -7.57 11.36 18.91
N ASN A 327 -6.76 10.69 19.75
CA ASN A 327 -7.07 9.35 20.25
C ASN A 327 -8.30 9.32 21.20
N ALA A 328 -8.79 10.48 21.67
CA ALA A 328 -10.01 10.63 22.45
C ALA A 328 -11.24 10.96 21.59
N ASP A 329 -11.11 11.03 20.25
CA ASP A 329 -12.24 11.31 19.36
C ASP A 329 -13.35 10.26 19.52
N THR A 330 -14.55 10.71 19.87
CA THR A 330 -15.77 9.90 20.03
C THR A 330 -16.81 10.20 18.95
N SER A 331 -16.44 10.91 17.91
CA SER A 331 -17.37 11.22 16.82
C SER A 331 -17.89 9.94 16.15
N PRO A 332 -19.14 9.94 15.65
CA PRO A 332 -19.75 8.74 15.04
C PRO A 332 -18.97 8.24 13.83
N PHE A 333 -18.70 6.94 13.79
CA PHE A 333 -18.15 6.23 12.61
C PHE A 333 -19.27 5.73 11.71
N GLU A 334 -20.44 5.42 12.26
CA GLU A 334 -21.58 4.75 11.63
C GLU A 334 -21.19 3.43 10.95
N MET A 335 -21.36 2.35 11.70
CA MET A 335 -21.05 0.99 11.21
C MET A 335 -22.07 0.49 10.19
N ASN A 336 -23.31 0.98 10.23
CA ASN A 336 -24.38 0.58 9.34
C ASN A 336 -24.26 1.28 7.98
N TRP A 337 -23.39 0.77 7.11
CA TRP A 337 -23.22 1.25 5.75
C TRP A 337 -24.50 1.15 4.89
N ARG A 338 -25.48 0.32 5.28
CA ARG A 338 -26.76 0.15 4.57
C ARG A 338 -27.65 1.38 4.61
N VAL A 339 -27.36 2.35 5.46
CA VAL A 339 -28.07 3.65 5.44
C VAL A 339 -27.93 4.35 4.08
N MET A 340 -26.87 4.04 3.31
CA MET A 340 -26.69 4.53 1.96
C MET A 340 -27.70 3.95 0.96
N ASN A 341 -28.35 2.83 1.28
CA ASN A 341 -29.35 2.22 0.39
C ASN A 341 -30.60 3.10 0.21
N ALA A 342 -30.80 4.12 1.04
CA ALA A 342 -31.87 5.11 0.86
C ALA A 342 -31.78 5.84 -0.50
N ASP A 343 -30.56 6.04 -1.02
CA ASP A 343 -30.32 6.67 -2.30
C ASP A 343 -30.14 5.66 -3.46
N TRP A 344 -30.23 4.33 -3.14
CA TRP A 344 -29.91 3.29 -4.10
C TRP A 344 -30.86 3.29 -5.31
N LYS A 345 -30.30 3.03 -6.47
CA LYS A 345 -30.97 2.76 -7.73
C LYS A 345 -30.14 1.79 -8.58
N PRO A 346 -30.75 1.05 -9.52
CA PRO A 346 -30.04 0.15 -10.42
C PRO A 346 -28.94 0.88 -11.20
N GLN A 347 -27.81 0.23 -11.42
CA GLN A 347 -26.70 0.74 -12.21
C GLN A 347 -26.34 -0.30 -13.28
N THR A 348 -26.10 0.16 -14.51
CA THR A 348 -25.72 -0.66 -15.67
C THR A 348 -24.41 -0.21 -16.29
N THR A 349 -23.88 0.93 -15.87
CA THR A 349 -22.62 1.50 -16.35
C THR A 349 -21.72 1.92 -15.17
N GLU A 350 -20.41 1.95 -15.40
CA GLU A 350 -19.44 2.46 -14.42
C GLU A 350 -19.77 3.90 -14.00
N LYS A 351 -20.19 4.75 -14.97
CA LYS A 351 -20.54 6.14 -14.71
C LYS A 351 -21.72 6.27 -13.74
N GLU A 352 -22.79 5.52 -13.97
CA GLU A 352 -23.96 5.50 -13.07
C GLU A 352 -23.57 5.06 -11.65
N ALA A 353 -22.74 4.02 -11.54
CA ALA A 353 -22.27 3.53 -10.24
C ALA A 353 -21.40 4.58 -9.51
N GLN A 354 -20.53 5.30 -10.23
CA GLN A 354 -19.71 6.38 -9.66
C GLN A 354 -20.57 7.57 -9.21
N GLU A 355 -21.50 8.02 -10.03
CA GLU A 355 -22.42 9.12 -9.70
C GLU A 355 -23.25 8.81 -8.47
N LEU A 356 -23.82 7.60 -8.38
CA LEU A 356 -24.56 7.13 -7.21
C LEU A 356 -23.66 7.11 -5.97
N ALA A 357 -22.49 6.48 -6.07
CA ALA A 357 -21.55 6.38 -4.94
C ALA A 357 -21.15 7.77 -4.41
N MET A 358 -20.91 8.75 -5.28
CA MET A 358 -20.57 10.12 -4.87
C MET A 358 -21.70 10.81 -4.11
N VAL A 359 -22.97 10.62 -4.52
CA VAL A 359 -24.14 11.12 -3.78
C VAL A 359 -24.22 10.47 -2.42
N GLN A 360 -24.16 9.14 -2.35
CA GLN A 360 -24.21 8.35 -1.12
C GLN A 360 -23.12 8.73 -0.14
N ILE A 361 -21.86 8.83 -0.60
CA ILE A 361 -20.72 9.20 0.26
C ILE A 361 -20.90 10.58 0.86
N LYS A 362 -21.37 11.56 0.09
CA LYS A 362 -21.62 12.92 0.56
C LYS A 362 -22.65 12.96 1.68
N SER A 363 -23.72 12.19 1.57
CA SER A 363 -24.75 12.06 2.59
C SER A 363 -24.26 11.29 3.82
N PHE A 364 -23.56 10.17 3.58
CA PHE A 364 -23.06 9.28 4.62
C PHE A 364 -22.03 9.96 5.54
N LEU A 365 -21.10 10.73 4.99
CA LEU A 365 -20.08 11.42 5.79
C LEU A 365 -20.67 12.47 6.74
N LYS A 366 -21.90 12.95 6.51
CA LYS A 366 -22.58 13.88 7.45
C LYS A 366 -22.96 13.17 8.76
N VAL A 367 -23.36 11.89 8.70
CA VAL A 367 -23.72 11.07 9.85
C VAL A 367 -22.56 10.24 10.39
N ALA A 368 -21.48 10.15 9.63
CA ALA A 368 -20.28 9.37 9.93
C ALA A 368 -19.00 10.23 9.85
N PRO A 369 -18.89 11.36 10.57
CA PRO A 369 -17.77 12.30 10.40
C PRO A 369 -16.42 11.69 10.75
N ARG A 370 -16.36 10.69 11.64
CA ARG A 370 -15.12 9.98 12.00
C ARG A 370 -14.48 9.26 10.82
N ARG A 371 -15.29 8.75 9.87
CA ARG A 371 -14.76 8.12 8.64
C ARG A 371 -13.88 9.09 7.85
N GLY A 372 -14.31 10.36 7.73
CA GLY A 372 -13.52 11.41 7.08
C GLY A 372 -12.23 11.74 7.85
N LYS A 373 -12.30 11.81 9.18
CA LYS A 373 -11.14 12.07 10.04
C LYS A 373 -10.11 10.93 9.97
N GLU A 374 -10.55 9.66 10.06
CA GLU A 374 -9.64 8.51 9.93
C GLU A 374 -8.97 8.48 8.55
N THR A 375 -9.69 8.80 7.47
CA THR A 375 -9.07 8.87 6.15
C THR A 375 -8.08 10.03 6.02
N ALA A 376 -8.35 11.19 6.60
CA ALA A 376 -7.48 12.35 6.50
C ALA A 376 -6.22 12.25 7.40
N PHE A 377 -6.40 11.78 8.64
CA PHE A 377 -5.36 11.88 9.68
C PHE A 377 -4.70 10.55 10.06
N ILE A 378 -5.18 9.41 9.51
CA ILE A 378 -4.58 8.10 9.69
C ILE A 378 -4.13 7.54 8.35
N ARG A 379 -5.05 7.33 7.41
CA ARG A 379 -4.76 6.75 6.10
C ARG A 379 -3.69 7.53 5.32
N GLU A 380 -3.86 8.84 5.18
CA GLU A 380 -2.93 9.65 4.39
C GLU A 380 -1.51 9.67 4.98
N PRO A 381 -1.29 9.99 6.27
CA PRO A 381 0.07 10.02 6.81
C PRO A 381 0.69 8.63 6.98
N THR A 382 -0.08 7.57 7.20
CA THR A 382 0.48 6.21 7.30
C THR A 382 0.88 5.67 5.93
N ALA A 383 0.07 5.91 4.87
CA ALA A 383 0.46 5.63 3.50
C ALA A 383 1.72 6.40 3.08
N ALA A 384 1.79 7.70 3.44
CA ALA A 384 2.98 8.52 3.22
C ALA A 384 4.22 7.95 3.93
N ALA A 385 4.07 7.51 5.18
CA ALA A 385 5.16 6.88 5.93
C ALA A 385 5.71 5.65 5.21
N TRP A 386 4.83 4.78 4.70
CA TRP A 386 5.28 3.64 3.90
C TRP A 386 5.98 4.07 2.60
N ILE A 387 5.42 5.04 1.84
CA ILE A 387 6.05 5.55 0.61
C ILE A 387 7.47 6.05 0.89
N VAL A 388 7.68 6.80 1.96
CA VAL A 388 9.01 7.28 2.37
C VAL A 388 9.99 6.11 2.55
N THR A 389 9.54 5.02 3.15
CA THR A 389 10.39 3.84 3.42
C THR A 389 10.71 3.00 2.19
N LEU A 390 10.03 3.24 1.06
CA LEU A 390 10.34 2.60 -0.23
C LEU A 390 11.56 3.22 -0.92
N CYS A 391 12.02 4.39 -0.46
CA CYS A 391 13.17 5.09 -1.03
C CYS A 391 14.48 4.32 -0.74
N PRO A 392 15.28 4.01 -1.78
CA PRO A 392 16.59 3.36 -1.59
C PRO A 392 17.70 4.35 -1.19
N ASP A 393 17.49 5.67 -1.35
CA ASP A 393 18.46 6.70 -0.96
C ASP A 393 18.53 6.85 0.56
N ALA A 394 19.65 6.42 1.13
CA ALA A 394 19.88 6.45 2.57
C ALA A 394 19.82 7.87 3.18
N THR A 395 20.21 8.91 2.41
CA THR A 395 20.17 10.30 2.87
C THR A 395 18.74 10.80 3.00
N VAL A 396 17.93 10.58 1.95
CA VAL A 396 16.50 10.93 1.97
C VAL A 396 15.78 10.19 3.07
N LEU A 397 16.02 8.89 3.19
CA LEU A 397 15.38 8.06 4.21
C LEU A 397 15.77 8.51 5.62
N LYS A 398 17.05 8.78 5.88
CA LYS A 398 17.53 9.26 7.18
C LYS A 398 16.90 10.59 7.57
N ALA A 399 16.72 11.50 6.61
CA ALA A 399 16.13 12.81 6.85
C ALA A 399 14.68 12.72 7.34
N HIS A 400 13.90 11.71 6.87
CA HIS A 400 12.48 11.59 7.19
C HIS A 400 12.15 10.49 8.21
N THR A 401 13.12 9.62 8.58
CA THR A 401 12.89 8.54 9.55
C THR A 401 12.28 9.04 10.88
N PRO A 402 12.75 10.17 11.49
CA PRO A 402 12.17 10.64 12.74
C PRO A 402 10.67 10.99 12.64
N GLU A 403 10.22 11.51 11.50
CA GLU A 403 8.81 11.85 11.30
C GLU A 403 7.98 10.57 11.00
N VAL A 404 8.53 9.62 10.27
CA VAL A 404 7.92 8.29 10.08
C VAL A 404 7.70 7.59 11.42
N GLU A 405 8.70 7.60 12.32
CA GLU A 405 8.58 7.02 13.66
C GLU A 405 7.49 7.71 14.49
N LYS A 406 7.35 9.03 14.39
CA LYS A 406 6.25 9.78 15.05
C LYS A 406 4.87 9.36 14.50
N VAL A 407 4.75 9.07 13.21
CA VAL A 407 3.51 8.54 12.63
C VAL A 407 3.21 7.15 13.19
N ILE A 408 4.21 6.27 13.27
CA ILE A 408 4.06 4.89 13.79
C ILE A 408 3.56 4.88 15.23
N THR A 409 4.06 5.78 16.09
CA THR A 409 3.75 5.80 17.52
C THR A 409 2.53 6.64 17.88
N ARG A 410 1.89 7.31 16.90
CA ARG A 410 0.84 8.30 17.17
C ARG A 410 -0.48 7.72 17.65
N TYR A 411 -0.87 6.53 17.20
CA TYR A 411 -2.25 6.06 17.26
C TYR A 411 -2.49 5.01 18.35
N ASP A 412 -3.67 5.08 18.94
CA ASP A 412 -4.25 3.97 19.70
C ASP A 412 -5.04 3.07 18.74
N PHE A 413 -4.39 2.05 18.20
CA PHE A 413 -4.95 1.16 17.18
C PHE A 413 -6.18 0.39 17.66
N THR A 414 -6.37 0.24 18.98
CA THR A 414 -7.55 -0.45 19.55
C THR A 414 -8.83 0.35 19.37
N LYS A 415 -8.73 1.66 19.06
CA LYS A 415 -9.83 2.60 18.90
C LYS A 415 -10.12 2.98 17.46
N LEU A 416 -9.45 2.41 16.48
CA LEU A 416 -9.64 2.72 15.07
C LEU A 416 -10.62 1.75 14.42
N TYR A 417 -11.53 2.27 13.62
CA TYR A 417 -12.53 1.48 12.92
C TYR A 417 -12.05 0.98 11.55
N TYR A 418 -11.25 1.79 10.83
CA TYR A 418 -10.67 1.39 9.55
C TYR A 418 -9.37 0.59 9.74
N SER A 419 -9.16 -0.42 8.89
CA SER A 419 -7.89 -1.16 8.78
C SER A 419 -6.74 -0.32 8.21
N GLN A 420 -7.01 0.88 7.75
CA GLN A 420 -6.11 1.77 6.99
C GLN A 420 -4.87 2.25 7.77
N PHE A 421 -4.64 1.73 8.96
CA PHE A 421 -3.37 1.86 9.68
C PHE A 421 -2.36 0.75 9.36
N PHE A 422 -2.69 -0.21 8.50
CA PHE A 422 -1.80 -1.32 8.15
C PHE A 422 -0.46 -0.84 7.54
N TRP A 423 -0.42 0.35 6.93
CA TRP A 423 0.83 0.96 6.48
C TRP A 423 1.83 1.27 7.60
N VAL A 424 1.38 1.37 8.85
CA VAL A 424 2.27 1.54 10.02
C VAL A 424 3.24 0.36 10.14
N GLU A 425 2.72 -0.86 10.10
CA GLU A 425 3.56 -2.05 10.13
C GLU A 425 4.43 -2.16 8.88
N MET A 426 3.86 -1.83 7.71
CA MET A 426 4.60 -1.84 6.44
C MET A 426 5.80 -0.89 6.49
N ALA A 427 5.61 0.33 7.00
CA ALA A 427 6.70 1.30 7.17
C ALA A 427 7.76 0.78 8.16
N TRP A 428 7.33 0.24 9.30
CA TRP A 428 8.23 -0.34 10.30
C TRP A 428 9.07 -1.49 9.75
N GLU A 429 8.45 -2.48 9.10
CA GLU A 429 9.16 -3.64 8.56
C GLU A 429 10.16 -3.23 7.48
N ARG A 430 9.85 -2.21 6.67
CA ARG A 430 10.78 -1.63 5.70
C ARG A 430 11.95 -0.91 6.37
N LEU A 431 11.74 -0.22 7.48
CA LEU A 431 12.83 0.41 8.24
C LEU A 431 13.77 -0.63 8.87
N LYS A 432 13.28 -1.82 9.23
CA LYS A 432 14.08 -2.89 9.84
C LYS A 432 14.79 -3.79 8.84
N ASN A 433 14.20 -4.04 7.68
CA ASN A 433 14.76 -4.88 6.62
C ASN A 433 15.43 -4.02 5.52
N ARG A 434 16.36 -3.18 5.92
CA ARG A 434 17.18 -2.37 5.01
C ARG A 434 18.23 -3.27 4.34
N SER A 435 17.86 -3.89 3.24
CA SER A 435 18.78 -4.59 2.36
C SER A 435 18.64 -4.08 0.94
#